data_e06eeaa3c0efcd40f4640983a8384be9
#
_entry.id   e06eeaa3c0efcd40f4640983a8384be9
#
_cell.length_a   1.000
_cell.length_b   1.000
_cell.length_c   1.000
_cell.angle_alpha   90.00
_cell.angle_beta   90.00
_cell.angle_gamma   90.00
#
_symmetry.space_group_name_H-M   'P 1'
#
loop_
_entity.id
_entity.type
_entity.pdbx_description
1 polymer ?
#
loop_
_entity_poly.entity_id
_entity_poly.type
_entity_poly.pdbx_seq_one_letter_code
_entity_poly.pdbx_strand_id
1 'polypeptide(L)'
;MNEVKIDKTIKYVKSPSTITVDGIEYPVVNDIREAVEMLKNGITIARFEFGDSMSPVLVSGEYCIVEPIKEVEGTNNIAIGDAVLCKVGDHLMTHMVLMISDSAYDGTKYLIGNTWMQYYGWTDTIYGIAKGTNVIETPDDIVEV
;
A
#
# COMPACT_ATOMS: atom_id res chain seq x y z
N MET A 1 17.62 -8.32 -2.35
CA MET A 1 17.84 -7.03 -1.68
C MET A 1 16.92 -5.99 -2.33
N ASN A 2 16.06 -5.39 -1.54
CA ASN A 2 15.15 -4.37 -2.02
C ASN A 2 15.72 -2.99 -1.69
N GLU A 3 15.80 -2.15 -2.71
CA GLU A 3 16.24 -0.77 -2.54
C GLU A 3 15.14 0.17 -3.02
N VAL A 4 14.84 1.18 -2.21
CA VAL A 4 13.85 2.19 -2.54
C VAL A 4 14.53 3.55 -2.60
N LYS A 5 14.41 4.21 -3.73
CA LYS A 5 14.95 5.55 -3.92
C LYS A 5 13.97 6.55 -3.34
N ILE A 6 14.43 7.43 -2.42
CA ILE A 6 13.53 8.32 -1.68
C ILE A 6 13.70 9.79 -2.01
N ASP A 7 14.80 10.44 -1.61
CA ASP A 7 14.95 11.89 -1.80
C ASP A 7 16.40 12.29 -2.15
N LYS A 8 16.71 13.58 -2.00
CA LYS A 8 18.03 14.13 -2.36
C LYS A 8 19.13 13.74 -1.39
N THR A 9 18.80 13.53 -0.11
CA THR A 9 19.78 13.22 0.94
C THR A 9 19.86 11.75 1.20
N ILE A 10 18.73 11.04 1.11
CA ILE A 10 18.63 9.60 1.29
C ILE A 10 18.16 9.01 -0.02
N LYS A 11 19.01 8.31 -0.74
CA LYS A 11 18.66 7.75 -2.05
C LYS A 11 18.06 6.36 -1.97
N TYR A 12 18.48 5.57 -1.00
CA TYR A 12 18.07 4.18 -0.92
C TYR A 12 17.72 3.80 0.51
N VAL A 13 16.71 2.98 0.65
CA VAL A 13 16.48 2.21 1.86
C VAL A 13 16.68 0.75 1.53
N LYS A 14 17.58 0.12 2.29
CA LYS A 14 17.81 -1.31 2.18
C LYS A 14 16.92 -2.02 3.18
N SER A 15 15.85 -2.64 2.68
CA SER A 15 14.92 -3.39 3.52
C SER A 15 15.42 -4.80 3.78
N PRO A 16 15.16 -5.36 4.98
CA PRO A 16 15.35 -6.78 5.22
C PRO A 16 14.38 -7.60 4.35
N SER A 17 14.62 -8.90 4.23
CA SER A 17 13.73 -9.78 3.47
C SER A 17 12.39 -10.04 4.18
N THR A 18 12.38 -9.93 5.50
CA THR A 18 11.18 -10.08 6.34
C THR A 18 11.19 -9.08 7.47
N ILE A 19 9.99 -8.78 7.99
CA ILE A 19 9.83 -8.07 9.26
C ILE A 19 8.84 -8.83 10.14
N THR A 20 8.98 -8.66 11.45
CA THR A 20 8.05 -9.24 12.42
C THR A 20 7.25 -8.13 13.08
N VAL A 21 5.93 -8.24 13.02
CA VAL A 21 5.01 -7.29 13.65
C VAL A 21 4.03 -8.08 14.51
N ASP A 22 3.96 -7.75 15.79
CA ASP A 22 3.08 -8.43 16.75
C ASP A 22 3.25 -9.96 16.74
N GLY A 23 4.50 -10.42 16.61
CA GLY A 23 4.82 -11.84 16.61
C GLY A 23 4.61 -12.56 15.28
N ILE A 24 4.17 -11.87 14.25
CA ILE A 24 3.95 -12.44 12.91
C ILE A 24 5.03 -11.95 11.97
N GLU A 25 5.65 -12.88 11.24
CA GLU A 25 6.67 -12.58 10.25
C GLU A 25 6.02 -12.37 8.88
N TYR A 26 6.37 -11.26 8.22
CA TYR A 26 5.86 -10.92 6.89
C TYR A 26 7.02 -10.76 5.90
N PRO A 27 6.87 -11.25 4.66
CA PRO A 27 7.84 -10.95 3.62
C PRO A 27 7.77 -9.46 3.25
N VAL A 28 8.93 -8.83 3.08
CA VAL A 28 9.02 -7.44 2.63
C VAL A 28 9.11 -7.42 1.11
N VAL A 29 8.16 -6.77 0.46
CA VAL A 29 8.08 -6.69 -1.00
C VAL A 29 7.89 -5.23 -1.38
N ASN A 30 8.98 -4.56 -1.78
CA ASN A 30 8.98 -3.15 -2.15
C ASN A 30 8.73 -2.90 -3.64
N ASP A 31 8.99 -3.88 -4.48
CA ASP A 31 8.60 -3.79 -5.89
C ASP A 31 7.08 -3.91 -6.00
N ILE A 32 6.43 -2.89 -6.55
CA ILE A 32 4.97 -2.83 -6.57
C ILE A 32 4.34 -3.91 -7.46
N ARG A 33 4.99 -4.31 -8.53
CA ARG A 33 4.49 -5.37 -9.42
C ARG A 33 4.56 -6.72 -8.75
N GLU A 34 5.67 -7.00 -8.07
CA GLU A 34 5.83 -8.20 -7.26
C GLU A 34 4.81 -8.25 -6.13
N ALA A 35 4.59 -7.10 -5.47
CA ALA A 35 3.58 -6.98 -4.42
C ALA A 35 2.19 -7.37 -4.93
N VAL A 36 1.80 -6.89 -6.10
CA VAL A 36 0.52 -7.24 -6.72
C VAL A 36 0.40 -8.75 -6.95
N GLU A 37 1.45 -9.38 -7.47
CA GLU A 37 1.42 -10.83 -7.69
C GLU A 37 1.28 -11.61 -6.38
N MET A 38 1.97 -11.21 -5.34
CA MET A 38 1.86 -11.83 -4.01
C MET A 38 0.43 -11.70 -3.47
N LEU A 39 -0.15 -10.50 -3.56
CA LEU A 39 -1.51 -10.27 -3.09
C LEU A 39 -2.55 -11.07 -3.88
N LYS A 40 -2.38 -11.19 -5.20
CA LYS A 40 -3.24 -12.03 -6.03
C LYS A 40 -3.21 -13.50 -5.61
N ASN A 41 -2.10 -13.95 -5.07
CA ASN A 41 -1.94 -15.31 -4.55
C ASN A 41 -2.36 -15.45 -3.09
N GLY A 42 -2.99 -14.43 -2.51
CA GLY A 42 -3.51 -14.47 -1.16
C GLY A 42 -2.45 -14.27 -0.07
N ILE A 43 -1.28 -13.74 -0.42
CA ILE A 43 -0.17 -13.58 0.51
C ILE A 43 -0.18 -12.16 1.07
N THR A 44 -0.21 -12.05 2.41
CA THR A 44 -0.05 -10.78 3.14
C THR A 44 1.43 -10.41 3.14
N ILE A 45 1.74 -9.17 2.82
CA ILE A 45 3.10 -8.69 2.67
C ILE A 45 3.34 -7.43 3.50
N ALA A 46 4.62 -7.09 3.70
CA ALA A 46 5.02 -5.79 4.23
C ALA A 46 5.67 -4.97 3.12
N ARG A 47 5.48 -3.65 3.16
CA ARG A 47 6.10 -2.71 2.23
C ARG A 47 6.57 -1.49 2.98
N PHE A 48 7.65 -0.90 2.49
CA PHE A 48 8.16 0.37 2.99
C PHE A 48 7.60 1.51 2.14
N GLU A 49 6.94 2.47 2.80
CA GLU A 49 6.31 3.59 2.11
C GLU A 49 7.02 4.90 2.42
N PHE A 50 7.17 5.74 1.40
CA PHE A 50 7.72 7.08 1.50
C PHE A 50 6.72 8.12 1.04
N GLY A 51 6.93 9.36 1.51
CA GLY A 51 6.06 10.48 1.21
C GLY A 51 4.96 10.64 2.25
N ASP A 52 4.37 11.81 2.29
CA ASP A 52 3.39 12.21 3.29
C ASP A 52 1.97 12.35 2.73
N SER A 53 1.77 12.02 1.46
CA SER A 53 0.46 12.14 0.81
C SER A 53 -0.62 11.25 1.43
N MET A 54 -0.22 10.25 2.22
CA MET A 54 -1.13 9.35 2.93
C MET A 54 -1.11 9.56 4.44
N SER A 55 -0.35 10.55 4.93
CA SER A 55 -0.33 10.87 6.36
C SER A 55 -1.69 11.41 6.83
N PRO A 56 -2.19 11.04 8.00
CA PRO A 56 -1.60 10.12 8.99
C PRO A 56 -1.93 8.65 8.79
N VAL A 57 -2.60 8.25 7.71
CA VAL A 57 -3.01 6.86 7.46
C VAL A 57 -1.79 5.97 7.26
N LEU A 58 -0.85 6.41 6.43
CA LEU A 58 0.48 5.80 6.27
C LEU A 58 1.53 6.88 6.48
N VAL A 59 2.51 6.61 7.31
CA VAL A 59 3.57 7.56 7.66
C VAL A 59 4.83 7.25 6.87
N SER A 60 5.46 8.28 6.31
CA SER A 60 6.74 8.13 5.59
C SER A 60 7.80 7.52 6.50
N GLY A 61 8.53 6.54 5.98
CA GLY A 61 9.57 5.85 6.74
C GLY A 61 9.06 4.70 7.61
N GLU A 62 7.78 4.37 7.52
CA GLU A 62 7.15 3.29 8.27
C GLU A 62 6.84 2.12 7.34
N TYR A 63 6.98 0.90 7.85
CA TYR A 63 6.44 -0.27 7.15
C TYR A 63 4.93 -0.29 7.27
N CYS A 64 4.27 -0.68 6.20
CA CYS A 64 2.86 -1.03 6.23
C CYS A 64 2.68 -2.52 5.93
N ILE A 65 1.62 -3.09 6.47
CA ILE A 65 1.19 -4.44 6.14
C ILE A 65 0.07 -4.33 5.11
N VAL A 66 0.21 -5.02 3.99
CA VAL A 66 -0.81 -5.05 2.94
C VAL A 66 -1.45 -6.42 2.93
N GLU A 67 -2.74 -6.44 3.22
CA GLU A 67 -3.53 -7.67 3.22
C GLU A 67 -4.32 -7.79 1.93
N PRO A 68 -4.39 -9.00 1.34
CA PRO A 68 -5.23 -9.22 0.16
C PRO A 68 -6.70 -8.88 0.43
N ILE A 69 -7.42 -8.48 -0.60
CA ILE A 69 -8.85 -8.22 -0.50
C ILE A 69 -9.57 -9.54 -0.21
N LYS A 70 -10.47 -9.50 0.78
CA LYS A 70 -11.30 -10.65 1.16
C LYS A 70 -12.75 -10.36 0.79
N GLU A 71 -13.35 -11.27 0.05
CA GLU A 71 -14.77 -11.21 -0.25
C GLU A 71 -15.51 -12.27 0.59
N VAL A 72 -16.56 -11.82 1.27
CA VAL A 72 -17.46 -12.70 2.01
C VAL A 72 -18.88 -12.39 1.53
N GLU A 73 -19.54 -13.39 0.97
CA GLU A 73 -20.92 -13.28 0.46
C GLU A 73 -21.10 -12.16 -0.57
N GLY A 74 -20.10 -11.98 -1.45
CA GLY A 74 -20.14 -10.96 -2.50
C GLY A 74 -19.79 -9.56 -2.05
N THR A 75 -19.46 -9.35 -0.76
CA THR A 75 -18.98 -8.07 -0.24
C THR A 75 -17.52 -8.16 0.13
N ASN A 76 -16.80 -7.08 -0.08
CA ASN A 76 -15.42 -6.97 0.36
C ASN A 76 -15.32 -6.06 1.59
N ASN A 77 -14.12 -5.98 2.16
CA ASN A 77 -13.85 -5.24 3.39
C ASN A 77 -13.27 -3.83 3.14
N ILE A 78 -13.42 -3.29 1.94
CA ILE A 78 -12.89 -1.97 1.61
C ILE A 78 -13.85 -0.88 2.12
N ALA A 79 -13.30 0.12 2.79
CA ALA A 79 -14.05 1.25 3.31
C ALA A 79 -13.43 2.58 2.86
N ILE A 80 -14.23 3.64 2.85
CA ILE A 80 -13.74 5.01 2.64
C ILE A 80 -12.71 5.32 3.72
N GLY A 81 -11.56 5.88 3.32
CA GLY A 81 -10.45 6.19 4.21
C GLY A 81 -9.37 5.10 4.24
N ASP A 82 -9.63 3.93 3.69
CA ASP A 82 -8.63 2.88 3.61
C ASP A 82 -7.52 3.25 2.62
N ALA A 83 -6.28 2.97 3.01
CA ALA A 83 -5.14 2.98 2.09
C ALA A 83 -5.13 1.66 1.34
N VAL A 84 -5.08 1.72 0.02
CA VAL A 84 -5.17 0.52 -0.83
C VAL A 84 -4.08 0.47 -1.87
N LEU A 85 -3.57 -0.72 -2.13
CA LEU A 85 -2.74 -0.99 -3.30
C LEU A 85 -3.67 -1.31 -4.46
N CYS A 86 -3.66 -0.47 -5.49
CA CYS A 86 -4.64 -0.51 -6.55
C CYS A 86 -4.03 -0.16 -7.92
N LYS A 87 -4.85 -0.30 -8.95
CA LYS A 87 -4.49 0.11 -10.29
C LYS A 87 -5.51 1.14 -10.77
N VAL A 88 -5.04 2.33 -11.14
CA VAL A 88 -5.85 3.38 -11.73
C VAL A 88 -5.34 3.63 -13.15
N GLY A 89 -6.18 3.40 -14.16
CA GLY A 89 -5.70 3.35 -15.54
C GLY A 89 -4.64 2.27 -15.69
N ASP A 90 -3.44 2.65 -16.12
CA ASP A 90 -2.30 1.73 -16.26
C ASP A 90 -1.29 1.83 -15.11
N HIS A 91 -1.62 2.59 -14.07
CA HIS A 91 -0.68 2.87 -12.97
C HIS A 91 -1.02 2.09 -11.72
N LEU A 92 -0.02 1.39 -11.17
CA LEU A 92 -0.08 0.78 -9.85
C LEU A 92 0.29 1.83 -8.81
N MET A 93 -0.47 1.91 -7.72
CA MET A 93 -0.25 2.90 -6.67
C MET A 93 -0.82 2.45 -5.33
N THR A 94 -0.32 3.07 -4.25
CA THR A 94 -0.90 2.94 -2.91
C THR A 94 -1.45 4.30 -2.51
N HIS A 95 -2.77 4.43 -2.51
CA HIS A 95 -3.45 5.67 -2.12
C HIS A 95 -4.78 5.37 -1.44
N MET A 96 -5.51 6.41 -1.09
CA MET A 96 -6.68 6.31 -0.25
C MET A 96 -7.97 6.21 -1.06
N VAL A 97 -8.91 5.43 -0.56
CA VAL A 97 -10.29 5.40 -1.06
C VAL A 97 -11.03 6.62 -0.54
N LEU A 98 -11.41 7.53 -1.43
CA LEU A 98 -12.13 8.75 -1.08
C LEU A 98 -13.63 8.59 -1.18
N MET A 99 -14.10 7.81 -2.15
CA MET A 99 -15.53 7.54 -2.38
C MET A 99 -15.70 6.12 -2.91
N ILE A 100 -16.88 5.57 -2.66
CA ILE A 100 -17.30 4.26 -3.19
C ILE A 100 -18.61 4.48 -3.93
N SER A 101 -18.70 3.97 -5.16
CA SER A 101 -19.91 4.01 -5.97
C SER A 101 -20.34 2.59 -6.32
N ASP A 102 -21.54 2.22 -5.93
CA ASP A 102 -22.15 0.95 -6.30
C ASP A 102 -23.18 1.18 -7.39
N SER A 103 -23.04 0.45 -8.49
CA SER A 103 -23.98 0.50 -9.59
C SER A 103 -24.42 -0.92 -9.95
N ALA A 104 -25.71 -1.09 -10.17
CA ALA A 104 -26.26 -2.36 -10.66
C ALA A 104 -25.72 -2.74 -12.05
N TYR A 105 -25.29 -1.75 -12.83
CA TYR A 105 -24.79 -1.95 -14.19
C TYR A 105 -23.27 -2.04 -14.27
N ASP A 106 -22.56 -1.17 -13.51
CA ASP A 106 -21.11 -1.03 -13.63
C ASP A 106 -20.33 -1.68 -12.49
N GLY A 107 -21.04 -2.22 -11.49
CA GLY A 107 -20.43 -2.77 -10.30
C GLY A 107 -19.89 -1.70 -9.35
N THR A 108 -19.06 -2.11 -8.42
CA THR A 108 -18.47 -1.23 -7.43
C THR A 108 -17.22 -0.57 -7.99
N LYS A 109 -17.12 0.75 -7.82
CA LYS A 109 -15.93 1.53 -8.17
C LYS A 109 -15.48 2.40 -7.02
N TYR A 110 -14.20 2.68 -6.99
CA TYR A 110 -13.53 3.41 -5.92
C TYR A 110 -12.83 4.63 -6.49
N LEU A 111 -13.09 5.79 -5.90
CA LEU A 111 -12.36 7.01 -6.22
C LEU A 111 -11.08 7.03 -5.39
N ILE A 112 -9.95 7.04 -6.06
CA ILE A 112 -8.63 6.99 -5.43
C ILE A 112 -8.02 8.38 -5.41
N GLY A 113 -7.47 8.75 -4.26
CA GLY A 113 -6.82 10.03 -4.06
C GLY A 113 -5.88 10.00 -2.85
N ASN A 114 -5.47 11.17 -2.41
CA ASN A 114 -4.60 11.30 -1.25
C ASN A 114 -5.30 12.05 -0.11
N THR A 115 -4.61 12.21 1.02
CA THR A 115 -5.17 12.89 2.20
C THR A 115 -5.37 14.39 2.01
N TRP A 116 -4.84 14.97 0.94
CA TRP A 116 -5.08 16.36 0.54
C TRP A 116 -6.24 16.50 -0.44
N MET A 117 -7.00 15.41 -0.64
CA MET A 117 -8.16 15.36 -1.55
C MET A 117 -7.82 15.61 -3.02
N GLN A 118 -6.59 15.28 -3.42
CA GLN A 118 -6.22 15.23 -4.84
C GLN A 118 -6.68 13.90 -5.41
N TYR A 119 -7.32 13.93 -6.57
CA TYR A 119 -7.91 12.75 -7.19
C TYR A 119 -6.99 12.17 -8.26
N TYR A 120 -6.86 10.83 -8.25
CA TYR A 120 -6.12 10.11 -9.28
C TYR A 120 -7.04 9.44 -10.29
N GLY A 121 -8.23 9.05 -9.88
CA GLY A 121 -9.24 8.49 -10.73
C GLY A 121 -10.09 7.40 -10.08
N TRP A 122 -11.07 6.94 -10.80
CA TRP A 122 -11.93 5.83 -10.41
C TRP A 122 -11.32 4.49 -10.86
N THR A 123 -11.45 3.46 -10.03
CA THR A 123 -11.00 2.12 -10.37
C THR A 123 -11.93 1.06 -9.79
N ASP A 124 -11.99 -0.09 -10.44
CA ASP A 124 -12.61 -1.30 -9.91
C ASP A 124 -11.54 -2.30 -9.41
N THR A 125 -10.25 -1.96 -9.54
CA THR A 125 -9.15 -2.89 -9.32
C THR A 125 -8.35 -2.53 -8.07
N ILE A 126 -8.66 -3.22 -6.98
CA ILE A 126 -7.98 -3.11 -5.69
C ILE A 126 -7.34 -4.46 -5.36
N TYR A 127 -6.07 -4.46 -5.02
CA TYR A 127 -5.32 -5.70 -4.73
C TYR A 127 -5.19 -5.97 -3.23
N GLY A 128 -5.11 -4.94 -2.42
CA GLY A 128 -4.96 -5.11 -0.98
C GLY A 128 -5.18 -3.83 -0.20
N ILE A 129 -5.35 -3.98 1.11
CA ILE A 129 -5.53 -2.88 2.06
C ILE A 129 -4.26 -2.76 2.89
N ALA A 130 -3.69 -1.56 2.93
CA ALA A 130 -2.47 -1.25 3.66
C ALA A 130 -2.78 -0.65 5.03
N LYS A 131 -2.05 -1.11 6.04
CA LYS A 131 -2.15 -0.62 7.42
C LYS A 131 -0.77 -0.29 7.95
N GLY A 132 -0.62 0.85 8.64
CA GLY A 132 0.63 1.21 9.30
C GLY A 132 0.96 0.27 10.45
N THR A 133 2.25 0.08 10.70
CA THR A 133 2.74 -0.86 11.72
C THR A 133 3.41 -0.19 12.91
N ASN A 134 3.76 1.08 12.80
CA ASN A 134 4.68 1.79 13.71
C ASN A 134 6.11 1.23 13.69
N VAL A 135 6.45 0.37 12.74
CA VAL A 135 7.81 -0.13 12.55
C VAL A 135 8.52 0.78 11.57
N ILE A 136 9.51 1.51 12.07
CA ILE A 136 10.24 2.52 11.30
C ILE A 136 11.62 1.98 10.97
N GLU A 137 12.12 2.30 9.76
CA GLU A 137 13.48 1.94 9.37
C GLU A 137 14.51 2.51 10.34
N THR A 138 15.52 1.69 10.65
CA THR A 138 16.65 2.14 11.45
C THR A 138 17.67 2.88 10.57
N PRO A 139 18.56 3.69 11.17
CA PRO A 139 19.63 4.34 10.40
C PRO A 139 20.52 3.40 9.61
N ASP A 140 20.67 2.15 10.06
CA ASP A 140 21.51 1.15 9.37
C ASP A 140 20.89 0.68 8.04
N ASP A 141 19.58 0.86 7.87
CA ASP A 141 18.86 0.49 6.66
C ASP A 141 18.81 1.62 5.64
N ILE A 142 19.30 2.80 6.00
CA ILE A 142 19.23 4.00 5.17
C ILE A 142 20.63 4.33 4.64
N VAL A 143 20.74 4.46 3.31
CA VAL A 143 21.99 4.80 2.65
C VAL A 143 21.94 6.24 2.14
N GLU A 144 22.78 7.10 2.70
CA GLU A 144 22.99 8.46 2.22
C GLU A 144 23.91 8.48 0.99
N VAL A 145 23.67 9.42 0.12
CA VAL A 145 24.46 9.56 -1.10
C VAL A 145 25.17 10.88 -1.16
#